data_e88387ceabc60263b8b95eaa98699650
#
_entry.id   e88387ceabc60263b8b95eaa98699650
#
_cell.length_a   1.000
_cell.length_b   1.000
_cell.length_c   1.000
_cell.angle_alpha   90.00
_cell.angle_beta   90.00
_cell.angle_gamma   90.00
#
_symmetry.space_group_name_H-M   'P 1'
#
loop_
_entity.id
_entity.type
_entity.pdbx_description
1 polymer ?
#
loop_
_entity_poly.entity_id
_entity_poly.type
_entity_poly.pdbx_seq_one_letter_code
_entity_poly.pdbx_strand_id
1 'polypeptide(L)'
;MTSKDHSTIHLTKELFLLMERKRRYQFLILLTLMIFTSMFEVISIGAVIPFLGVLIEPSNIFELPAAQSFIQFLGADQPTQIVFPISALFAIAVLLSGAMRLLLLWASVRFSFTLGVDFSVGIFTQVINQPYIAHTKQNSSDIISAISIKIAQVIDGVVLSVLNMISSFIIFIAIITILLIINPGASLIAILFFSSFYLFFILYVKQKLKVNSLNISHESNSLIKLLQEALGGIRDIIIDGNQQLYRDIFKRADHIFRKSLGSNLFISSSPRYIVETFGVILIVLLAYMLSTQGEQSFADGIPVLGALALGAQ
;
A
#
# COMPACT_ATOMS: atom_id res chain seq x y z
N MET A 1 -15.24 21.71 -22.61
CA MET A 1 -14.48 20.47 -22.91
C MET A 1 -14.99 19.38 -21.98
N THR A 2 -15.69 18.41 -22.53
CA THR A 2 -16.32 17.31 -21.82
C THR A 2 -15.23 16.43 -21.21
N SER A 3 -15.19 16.38 -19.87
CA SER A 3 -14.38 15.44 -19.11
C SER A 3 -14.87 14.03 -19.47
N LYS A 4 -14.19 13.36 -20.42
CA LYS A 4 -14.28 11.91 -20.54
C LYS A 4 -13.78 11.33 -19.22
N ASP A 5 -14.62 10.59 -18.51
CA ASP A 5 -14.23 9.74 -17.39
C ASP A 5 -13.21 8.69 -17.92
N HIS A 6 -11.95 9.10 -17.99
CA HIS A 6 -10.89 8.14 -18.28
C HIS A 6 -10.77 7.23 -17.06
N SER A 7 -11.19 5.99 -17.23
CA SER A 7 -10.98 4.95 -16.21
C SER A 7 -9.51 4.97 -15.78
N THR A 8 -9.26 4.86 -14.47
CA THR A 8 -7.90 4.77 -13.89
C THR A 8 -7.03 3.75 -14.61
N ILE A 9 -7.65 2.68 -15.12
CA ILE A 9 -6.99 1.63 -15.93
C ILE A 9 -6.47 2.19 -17.27
N HIS A 10 -7.21 3.10 -17.90
CA HIS A 10 -6.76 3.72 -19.17
C HIS A 10 -5.54 4.62 -18.92
N LEU A 11 -5.57 5.42 -17.86
CA LEU A 11 -4.45 6.30 -17.50
C LEU A 11 -3.19 5.52 -17.12
N THR A 12 -3.32 4.42 -16.39
CA THR A 12 -2.17 3.55 -16.05
C THR A 12 -1.60 2.86 -17.27
N LYS A 13 -2.45 2.47 -18.23
CA LYS A 13 -2.00 1.92 -19.52
C LYS A 13 -1.26 2.96 -20.35
N GLU A 14 -1.73 4.19 -20.42
CA GLU A 14 -1.05 5.29 -21.11
C GLU A 14 0.31 5.60 -20.46
N LEU A 15 0.38 5.67 -19.12
CA LEU A 15 1.63 5.83 -18.40
C LEU A 15 2.64 4.71 -18.75
N PHE A 16 2.17 3.46 -18.82
CA PHE A 16 3.02 2.34 -19.19
C PHE A 16 3.53 2.44 -20.66
N LEU A 17 2.71 2.94 -21.56
CA LEU A 17 3.08 3.14 -22.98
C LEU A 17 4.10 4.28 -23.15
N LEU A 18 4.06 5.29 -22.28
CA LEU A 18 5.03 6.39 -22.26
C LEU A 18 6.40 6.00 -21.68
N MET A 19 6.49 4.84 -21.00
CA MET A 19 7.76 4.36 -20.45
C MET A 19 8.70 3.89 -21.54
N GLU A 20 9.98 4.25 -21.42
CA GLU A 20 11.06 3.71 -22.25
C GLU A 20 11.21 2.19 -22.08
N ARG A 21 11.77 1.49 -23.09
CA ARG A 21 11.99 0.03 -23.04
C ARG A 21 12.75 -0.41 -21.79
N LYS A 22 13.76 0.35 -21.36
CA LYS A 22 14.54 0.08 -20.14
C LYS A 22 13.66 0.08 -18.89
N ARG A 23 12.71 1.03 -18.78
CA ARG A 23 11.80 1.13 -17.62
C ARG A 23 10.76 0.01 -17.61
N ARG A 24 10.27 -0.41 -18.77
CA ARG A 24 9.38 -1.57 -18.88
C ARG A 24 10.06 -2.85 -18.39
N TYR A 25 11.34 -3.04 -18.72
CA TYR A 25 12.11 -4.19 -18.22
C TYR A 25 12.30 -4.12 -16.70
N GLN A 26 12.62 -2.95 -16.15
CA GLN A 26 12.72 -2.75 -14.69
C GLN A 26 11.38 -3.01 -13.99
N PHE A 27 10.26 -2.60 -14.60
CA PHE A 27 8.92 -2.89 -14.08
C PHE A 27 8.64 -4.40 -14.05
N LEU A 28 9.05 -5.17 -15.08
CA LEU A 28 8.93 -6.63 -15.07
C LEU A 28 9.77 -7.29 -13.97
N ILE A 29 11.00 -6.83 -13.75
CA ILE A 29 11.83 -7.29 -12.63
C ILE A 29 11.12 -7.01 -11.30
N LEU A 30 10.51 -5.85 -11.15
CA LEU A 30 9.80 -5.46 -9.95
C LEU A 30 8.55 -6.32 -9.72
N LEU A 31 7.80 -6.67 -10.77
CA LEU A 31 6.70 -7.65 -10.70
C LEU A 31 7.19 -9.03 -10.24
N THR A 32 8.32 -9.50 -10.77
CA THR A 32 8.94 -10.75 -10.35
C THR A 32 9.32 -10.69 -8.86
N LEU A 33 9.90 -9.58 -8.41
CA LEU A 33 10.23 -9.37 -7.01
C LEU A 33 8.98 -9.36 -6.10
N MET A 34 7.86 -8.78 -6.56
CA MET A 34 6.57 -8.82 -5.84
C MET A 34 6.08 -10.27 -5.64
N ILE A 35 6.19 -11.11 -6.68
CA ILE A 35 5.82 -12.53 -6.59
C ILE A 35 6.73 -13.26 -5.58
N PHE A 36 8.05 -13.06 -5.64
CA PHE A 36 8.95 -13.66 -4.67
C PHE A 36 8.65 -13.19 -3.24
N THR A 37 8.41 -11.91 -3.04
CA THR A 37 8.03 -11.37 -1.72
C THR A 37 6.75 -12.04 -1.20
N SER A 38 5.74 -12.23 -2.04
CA SER A 38 4.51 -12.91 -1.63
C SER A 38 4.74 -14.39 -1.27
N MET A 39 5.67 -15.09 -1.92
CA MET A 39 6.03 -16.46 -1.57
C MET A 39 6.68 -16.53 -0.18
N PHE A 40 7.64 -15.64 0.13
CA PHE A 40 8.25 -15.58 1.46
C PHE A 40 7.24 -15.22 2.55
N GLU A 41 6.26 -14.37 2.23
CA GLU A 41 5.15 -14.03 3.10
C GLU A 41 4.31 -15.24 3.46
N VAL A 42 3.90 -16.00 2.44
CA VAL A 42 3.12 -17.25 2.60
C VAL A 42 3.90 -18.27 3.42
N ILE A 43 5.20 -18.44 3.15
CA ILE A 43 6.06 -19.34 3.91
C ILE A 43 6.13 -18.91 5.39
N SER A 44 6.29 -17.61 5.65
CA SER A 44 6.35 -17.07 7.01
C SER A 44 5.05 -17.31 7.77
N ILE A 45 3.89 -17.03 7.14
CA ILE A 45 2.56 -17.27 7.74
C ILE A 45 2.33 -18.77 7.96
N GLY A 46 2.65 -19.59 6.96
CA GLY A 46 2.50 -21.06 7.07
C GLY A 46 3.39 -21.69 8.14
N ALA A 47 4.59 -21.15 8.37
CA ALA A 47 5.52 -21.61 9.37
C ALA A 47 5.07 -21.35 10.83
N VAL A 48 4.08 -20.46 11.03
CA VAL A 48 3.47 -20.22 12.36
C VAL A 48 2.80 -21.48 12.90
N ILE A 49 2.13 -22.24 12.03
CA ILE A 49 1.38 -23.43 12.43
C ILE A 49 2.29 -24.49 13.09
N PRO A 50 3.35 -24.98 12.43
CA PRO A 50 4.25 -25.94 13.06
C PRO A 50 5.01 -25.32 14.24
N PHE A 51 5.33 -24.03 14.22
CA PHE A 51 5.98 -23.35 15.34
C PHE A 51 5.11 -23.33 16.59
N LEU A 52 3.87 -22.88 16.49
CA LEU A 52 2.94 -22.87 17.63
C LEU A 52 2.54 -24.28 18.06
N GLY A 53 2.37 -25.19 17.10
CA GLY A 53 2.11 -26.61 17.40
C GLY A 53 3.19 -27.25 18.26
N VAL A 54 4.48 -27.03 17.94
CA VAL A 54 5.60 -27.55 18.75
C VAL A 54 5.66 -26.89 20.13
N LEU A 55 5.29 -25.63 20.26
CA LEU A 55 5.27 -24.95 21.57
C LEU A 55 4.18 -25.47 22.50
N ILE A 56 3.03 -25.88 21.94
CA ILE A 56 1.88 -26.36 22.72
C ILE A 56 2.09 -27.84 23.08
N GLU A 57 2.40 -28.67 22.08
CA GLU A 57 2.49 -30.11 22.25
C GLU A 57 3.56 -30.71 21.28
N PRO A 58 4.84 -30.75 21.71
CA PRO A 58 5.94 -31.23 20.86
C PRO A 58 5.77 -32.66 20.35
N SER A 59 5.07 -33.51 21.14
CA SER A 59 4.78 -34.91 20.82
C SER A 59 3.96 -35.07 19.54
N ASN A 60 2.94 -34.23 19.34
CA ASN A 60 2.06 -34.31 18.17
C ASN A 60 2.82 -34.10 16.84
N ILE A 61 3.79 -33.20 16.84
CA ILE A 61 4.59 -32.94 15.63
C ILE A 61 5.66 -34.01 15.46
N PHE A 62 6.20 -34.53 16.56
CA PHE A 62 7.20 -35.59 16.53
C PHE A 62 6.67 -36.90 15.91
N GLU A 63 5.37 -37.17 16.05
CA GLU A 63 4.70 -38.35 15.49
C GLU A 63 4.23 -38.18 14.03
N LEU A 64 4.24 -36.94 13.49
CA LEU A 64 3.80 -36.68 12.12
C LEU A 64 4.75 -37.34 11.09
N PRO A 65 4.23 -38.17 10.16
CA PRO A 65 5.06 -38.83 9.12
C PRO A 65 5.83 -37.81 8.25
N ALA A 66 5.23 -36.65 8.00
CA ALA A 66 5.84 -35.59 7.23
C ALA A 66 7.03 -34.90 7.94
N ALA A 67 7.08 -34.94 9.27
CA ALA A 67 8.13 -34.34 10.08
C ALA A 67 9.29 -35.31 10.32
N GLN A 68 9.08 -36.62 10.17
CA GLN A 68 10.09 -37.67 10.50
C GLN A 68 11.41 -37.51 9.75
N SER A 69 11.37 -37.17 8.44
CA SER A 69 12.59 -36.96 7.65
C SER A 69 13.39 -35.75 8.19
N PHE A 70 12.72 -34.72 8.65
CA PHE A 70 13.35 -33.54 9.24
C PHE A 70 13.88 -33.82 10.65
N ILE A 71 13.17 -34.60 11.47
CA ILE A 71 13.55 -35.01 12.81
C ILE A 71 14.81 -35.92 12.74
N GLN A 72 14.83 -36.86 11.81
CA GLN A 72 16.01 -37.71 11.56
C GLN A 72 17.24 -36.93 11.11
N PHE A 73 17.04 -35.92 10.24
CA PHE A 73 18.11 -35.01 9.82
C PHE A 73 18.70 -34.22 10.98
N LEU A 74 17.87 -33.82 11.96
CA LEU A 74 18.27 -33.10 13.17
C LEU A 74 18.89 -34.02 14.24
N GLY A 75 18.73 -35.33 14.12
CA GLY A 75 19.18 -36.29 15.15
C GLY A 75 18.46 -36.11 16.49
N ALA A 76 17.19 -35.70 16.46
CA ALA A 76 16.41 -35.46 17.68
C ALA A 76 15.77 -36.79 18.16
N ASP A 77 16.15 -37.24 19.35
CA ASP A 77 15.62 -38.45 20.01
C ASP A 77 14.42 -38.15 20.92
N GLN A 78 14.22 -36.90 21.29
CA GLN A 78 13.15 -36.46 22.21
C GLN A 78 12.31 -35.34 21.60
N PRO A 79 10.97 -35.34 21.84
CA PRO A 79 10.09 -34.31 21.33
C PRO A 79 10.51 -32.87 21.69
N THR A 80 11.08 -32.68 22.87
CA THR A 80 11.53 -31.34 23.34
C THR A 80 12.73 -30.78 22.56
N GLN A 81 13.52 -31.65 21.93
CA GLN A 81 14.71 -31.23 21.17
C GLN A 81 14.35 -30.55 19.85
N ILE A 82 13.14 -30.77 19.29
CA ILE A 82 12.71 -30.16 18.05
C ILE A 82 12.22 -28.72 18.24
N VAL A 83 11.93 -28.26 19.48
CA VAL A 83 11.42 -26.92 19.75
C VAL A 83 12.38 -25.84 19.26
N PHE A 84 13.67 -25.95 19.61
CA PHE A 84 14.67 -24.96 19.23
C PHE A 84 14.88 -24.88 17.71
N PRO A 85 15.11 -26.00 16.97
CA PRO A 85 15.28 -25.96 15.51
C PRO A 85 14.06 -25.36 14.77
N ILE A 86 12.84 -25.73 15.16
CA ILE A 86 11.62 -25.21 14.53
C ILE A 86 11.44 -23.71 14.84
N SER A 87 11.72 -23.29 16.08
CA SER A 87 11.71 -21.88 16.45
C SER A 87 12.75 -21.07 15.66
N ALA A 88 13.96 -21.61 15.49
CA ALA A 88 15.02 -20.99 14.69
C ALA A 88 14.63 -20.87 13.21
N LEU A 89 14.04 -21.93 12.64
CA LEU A 89 13.58 -21.95 11.26
C LEU A 89 12.44 -20.93 11.04
N PHE A 90 11.51 -20.85 11.98
CA PHE A 90 10.46 -19.83 11.95
C PHE A 90 11.03 -18.41 12.02
N ALA A 91 11.97 -18.16 12.93
CA ALA A 91 12.64 -16.85 13.04
C ALA A 91 13.35 -16.46 11.74
N ILE A 92 14.04 -17.41 11.10
CA ILE A 92 14.69 -17.20 9.80
C ILE A 92 13.66 -16.90 8.71
N ALA A 93 12.54 -17.63 8.67
CA ALA A 93 11.48 -17.38 7.70
C ALA A 93 10.88 -15.97 7.83
N VAL A 94 10.63 -15.52 9.07
CA VAL A 94 10.13 -14.17 9.35
C VAL A 94 11.17 -13.10 8.96
N LEU A 95 12.45 -13.32 9.30
CA LEU A 95 13.52 -12.38 8.92
C LEU A 95 13.67 -12.27 7.39
N LEU A 96 13.62 -13.39 6.67
CA LEU A 96 13.68 -13.40 5.21
C LEU A 96 12.47 -12.69 4.59
N SER A 97 11.26 -12.94 5.10
CA SER A 97 10.05 -12.22 4.65
C SER A 97 10.19 -10.72 4.87
N GLY A 98 10.63 -10.29 6.06
CA GLY A 98 10.88 -8.89 6.37
C GLY A 98 11.93 -8.24 5.46
N ALA A 99 13.04 -8.93 5.21
CA ALA A 99 14.08 -8.48 4.31
C ALA A 99 13.57 -8.33 2.87
N MET A 100 12.76 -9.27 2.38
CA MET A 100 12.15 -9.21 1.05
C MET A 100 11.15 -8.05 0.93
N ARG A 101 10.35 -7.78 1.97
CA ARG A 101 9.46 -6.60 2.00
C ARG A 101 10.25 -5.28 1.93
N LEU A 102 11.35 -5.17 2.68
CA LEU A 102 12.22 -3.99 2.64
C LEU A 102 12.88 -3.81 1.27
N LEU A 103 13.35 -4.89 0.68
CA LEU A 103 13.92 -4.87 -0.67
C LEU A 103 12.88 -4.42 -1.71
N LEU A 104 11.66 -4.94 -1.64
CA LEU A 104 10.57 -4.55 -2.52
C LEU A 104 10.19 -3.07 -2.35
N LEU A 105 10.11 -2.59 -1.12
CA LEU A 105 9.86 -1.17 -0.83
C LEU A 105 10.94 -0.30 -1.45
N TRP A 106 12.22 -0.62 -1.19
CA TRP A 106 13.35 0.11 -1.76
C TRP A 106 13.33 0.12 -3.29
N ALA A 107 13.08 -1.03 -3.92
CA ALA A 107 13.03 -1.15 -5.38
C ALA A 107 11.86 -0.36 -5.97
N SER A 108 10.68 -0.40 -5.34
CA SER A 108 9.48 0.32 -5.78
C SER A 108 9.67 1.83 -5.69
N VAL A 109 10.21 2.32 -4.58
CA VAL A 109 10.51 3.74 -4.39
C VAL A 109 11.55 4.19 -5.43
N ARG A 110 12.67 3.48 -5.54
CA ARG A 110 13.74 3.81 -6.48
C ARG A 110 13.24 3.83 -7.93
N PHE A 111 12.44 2.84 -8.33
CA PHE A 111 11.84 2.81 -9.66
C PHE A 111 10.95 4.02 -9.92
N SER A 112 10.04 4.33 -8.99
CA SER A 112 9.08 5.43 -9.12
C SER A 112 9.77 6.78 -9.24
N PHE A 113 10.75 7.08 -8.39
CA PHE A 113 11.47 8.35 -8.45
C PHE A 113 12.37 8.45 -9.70
N THR A 114 12.94 7.34 -10.16
CA THR A 114 13.69 7.34 -11.42
C THR A 114 12.79 7.61 -12.62
N LEU A 115 11.57 7.08 -12.61
CA LEU A 115 10.55 7.39 -13.62
C LEU A 115 10.15 8.87 -13.56
N GLY A 116 10.10 9.46 -12.36
CA GLY A 116 9.89 10.89 -12.16
C GLY A 116 10.95 11.75 -12.84
N VAL A 117 12.22 11.36 -12.73
CA VAL A 117 13.32 12.03 -13.43
C VAL A 117 13.12 11.98 -14.96
N ASP A 118 12.78 10.80 -15.51
CA ASP A 118 12.54 10.65 -16.95
C ASP A 118 11.40 11.56 -17.43
N PHE A 119 10.30 11.64 -16.66
CA PHE A 119 9.17 12.52 -16.99
C PHE A 119 9.55 14.01 -16.89
N SER A 120 10.28 14.40 -15.83
CA SER A 120 10.73 15.79 -15.65
C SER A 120 11.63 16.24 -16.81
N VAL A 121 12.63 15.42 -17.14
CA VAL A 121 13.55 15.69 -18.23
C VAL A 121 12.82 15.70 -19.57
N GLY A 122 11.90 14.75 -19.79
CA GLY A 122 11.11 14.67 -21.02
C GLY A 122 10.26 15.92 -21.24
N ILE A 123 9.51 16.35 -20.22
CA ILE A 123 8.68 17.58 -20.29
C ILE A 123 9.55 18.81 -20.49
N PHE A 124 10.64 18.94 -19.72
CA PHE A 124 11.57 20.07 -19.85
C PHE A 124 12.17 20.15 -21.26
N THR A 125 12.65 19.01 -21.79
CA THR A 125 13.19 18.94 -23.15
C THR A 125 12.14 19.32 -24.19
N GLN A 126 10.90 18.84 -24.03
CA GLN A 126 9.82 19.19 -24.95
C GLN A 126 9.51 20.71 -24.90
N VAL A 127 9.49 21.28 -23.71
CA VAL A 127 9.25 22.72 -23.53
C VAL A 127 10.35 23.55 -24.20
N ILE A 128 11.65 23.27 -23.96
CA ILE A 128 12.74 24.05 -24.51
C ILE A 128 12.76 24.00 -26.05
N ASN A 129 12.37 22.88 -26.64
CA ASN A 129 12.35 22.69 -28.09
C ASN A 129 11.11 23.25 -28.78
N GLN A 130 10.17 23.88 -28.04
CA GLN A 130 9.00 24.53 -28.64
C GLN A 130 9.39 25.84 -29.34
N PRO A 131 8.68 26.20 -30.43
CA PRO A 131 8.86 27.50 -31.10
C PRO A 131 8.53 28.65 -30.13
N TYR A 132 9.22 29.78 -30.26
CA TYR A 132 9.02 30.96 -29.39
C TYR A 132 7.56 31.42 -29.27
N ILE A 133 6.78 31.32 -30.36
CA ILE A 133 5.35 31.64 -30.41
C ILE A 133 4.54 30.79 -29.42
N ALA A 134 4.94 29.54 -29.16
CA ALA A 134 4.28 28.69 -28.17
C ALA A 134 4.52 29.20 -26.74
N HIS A 135 5.74 29.68 -26.46
CA HIS A 135 6.09 30.26 -25.16
C HIS A 135 5.35 31.56 -24.85
N THR A 136 5.06 32.39 -25.85
CA THR A 136 4.32 33.64 -25.63
C THR A 136 2.84 33.40 -25.31
N LYS A 137 2.30 32.23 -25.63
CA LYS A 137 0.90 31.83 -25.35
C LYS A 137 0.73 31.05 -24.07
N GLN A 138 1.82 30.52 -23.52
CA GLN A 138 1.78 29.69 -22.29
C GLN A 138 2.23 30.49 -21.10
N ASN A 139 1.58 30.24 -19.96
CA ASN A 139 2.01 30.83 -18.70
C ASN A 139 3.21 30.02 -18.15
N SER A 140 4.35 30.67 -17.94
CA SER A 140 5.55 30.07 -17.36
C SER A 140 5.27 29.37 -16.04
N SER A 141 4.32 29.86 -15.28
CA SER A 141 3.87 29.31 -14.01
C SER A 141 3.29 27.90 -14.14
N ASP A 142 2.53 27.65 -15.19
CA ASP A 142 1.93 26.33 -15.43
C ASP A 142 3.00 25.29 -15.74
N ILE A 143 4.04 25.71 -16.49
CA ILE A 143 5.19 24.86 -16.81
C ILE A 143 6.01 24.55 -15.57
N ILE A 144 6.33 25.59 -14.78
CA ILE A 144 7.08 25.43 -13.51
C ILE A 144 6.29 24.51 -12.55
N SER A 145 4.99 24.76 -12.40
CA SER A 145 4.12 23.91 -11.56
C SER A 145 4.04 22.48 -12.07
N ALA A 146 3.96 22.28 -13.38
CA ALA A 146 3.93 20.95 -13.97
C ALA A 146 5.19 20.14 -13.65
N ILE A 147 6.38 20.74 -13.83
CA ILE A 147 7.66 20.06 -13.59
C ILE A 147 7.94 19.86 -12.11
N SER A 148 7.70 20.89 -11.27
CA SER A 148 8.11 20.86 -9.86
C SER A 148 7.09 20.19 -8.93
N ILE A 149 5.78 20.32 -9.19
CA ILE A 149 4.73 19.88 -8.27
C ILE A 149 3.92 18.72 -8.85
N LYS A 150 3.40 18.87 -10.10
CA LYS A 150 2.48 17.87 -10.64
C LYS A 150 3.17 16.54 -10.92
N ILE A 151 4.44 16.54 -11.35
CA ILE A 151 5.20 15.29 -11.51
C ILE A 151 5.37 14.58 -10.17
N ALA A 152 5.76 15.28 -9.11
CA ALA A 152 5.86 14.68 -7.77
C ALA A 152 4.52 14.07 -7.32
N GLN A 153 3.41 14.78 -7.52
CA GLN A 153 2.07 14.26 -7.22
C GLN A 153 1.72 13.01 -8.04
N VAL A 154 2.12 12.94 -9.31
CA VAL A 154 1.92 11.75 -10.15
C VAL A 154 2.78 10.58 -9.66
N ILE A 155 4.03 10.81 -9.29
CA ILE A 155 4.92 9.76 -8.79
C ILE A 155 4.40 9.21 -7.46
N ASP A 156 4.13 10.06 -6.48
CA ASP A 156 3.69 9.63 -5.14
C ASP A 156 2.24 9.16 -5.15
N GLY A 157 1.35 9.90 -5.81
CA GLY A 157 -0.09 9.65 -5.79
C GLY A 157 -0.56 8.58 -6.77
N VAL A 158 0.13 8.37 -7.88
CA VAL A 158 -0.28 7.41 -8.91
C VAL A 158 0.70 6.24 -9.02
N VAL A 159 1.97 6.50 -9.33
CA VAL A 159 2.93 5.42 -9.63
C VAL A 159 3.16 4.54 -8.41
N LEU A 160 3.54 5.11 -7.27
CA LEU A 160 3.74 4.35 -6.02
C LEU A 160 2.45 3.68 -5.55
N SER A 161 1.31 4.36 -5.66
CA SER A 161 0.03 3.79 -5.26
C SER A 161 -0.38 2.60 -6.12
N VAL A 162 -0.14 2.65 -7.43
CA VAL A 162 -0.39 1.52 -8.36
C VAL A 162 0.55 0.35 -8.06
N LEU A 163 1.84 0.60 -7.81
CA LEU A 163 2.79 -0.45 -7.44
C LEU A 163 2.40 -1.13 -6.12
N ASN A 164 2.02 -0.34 -5.11
CA ASN A 164 1.54 -0.87 -3.84
C ASN A 164 0.25 -1.67 -4.01
N MET A 165 -0.68 -1.21 -4.85
CA MET A 165 -1.91 -1.93 -5.15
C MET A 165 -1.64 -3.29 -5.82
N ILE A 166 -0.73 -3.34 -6.81
CA ILE A 166 -0.34 -4.59 -7.47
C ILE A 166 0.31 -5.54 -6.46
N SER A 167 1.26 -5.04 -5.66
CA SER A 167 1.93 -5.83 -4.63
C SER A 167 0.94 -6.39 -3.61
N SER A 168 0.07 -5.55 -3.07
CA SER A 168 -0.95 -5.97 -2.10
C SER A 168 -1.93 -6.99 -2.69
N PHE A 169 -2.28 -6.85 -3.97
CA PHE A 169 -3.16 -7.80 -4.65
C PHE A 169 -2.50 -9.18 -4.82
N ILE A 170 -1.21 -9.23 -5.17
CA ILE A 170 -0.45 -10.48 -5.27
C ILE A 170 -0.36 -11.16 -3.91
N ILE A 171 0.01 -10.40 -2.86
CA ILE A 171 0.09 -10.91 -1.49
C ILE A 171 -1.28 -11.40 -1.00
N PHE A 172 -2.33 -10.65 -1.26
CA PHE A 172 -3.71 -11.00 -0.88
C PHE A 172 -4.15 -12.33 -1.49
N ILE A 173 -3.91 -12.55 -2.80
CA ILE A 173 -4.21 -13.83 -3.45
C ILE A 173 -3.40 -14.95 -2.83
N ALA A 174 -2.12 -14.73 -2.57
CA ALA A 174 -1.24 -15.74 -1.98
C ALA A 174 -1.69 -16.14 -0.57
N ILE A 175 -2.05 -15.16 0.28
CA ILE A 175 -2.56 -15.41 1.64
C ILE A 175 -3.91 -16.14 1.59
N ILE A 176 -4.86 -15.69 0.75
CA ILE A 176 -6.14 -16.38 0.62
C ILE A 176 -5.95 -17.83 0.19
N THR A 177 -5.06 -18.09 -0.75
CA THR A 177 -4.80 -19.45 -1.23
C THR A 177 -4.31 -20.35 -0.09
N ILE A 178 -3.37 -19.89 0.72
CA ILE A 178 -2.85 -20.70 1.85
C ILE A 178 -3.92 -20.89 2.93
N LEU A 179 -4.70 -19.87 3.25
CA LEU A 179 -5.77 -19.95 4.25
C LEU A 179 -6.88 -20.92 3.82
N LEU A 180 -7.25 -20.95 2.54
CA LEU A 180 -8.22 -21.89 1.99
C LEU A 180 -7.71 -23.34 2.05
N ILE A 181 -6.40 -23.56 1.92
CA ILE A 181 -5.78 -24.90 2.05
C ILE A 181 -5.82 -25.35 3.51
N ILE A 182 -5.54 -24.44 4.47
CA ILE A 182 -5.48 -24.76 5.90
C ILE A 182 -6.88 -25.03 6.46
N ASN A 183 -7.82 -24.10 6.30
CA ASN A 183 -9.19 -24.22 6.81
C ASN A 183 -10.17 -23.49 5.90
N PRO A 184 -10.84 -24.20 4.96
CA PRO A 184 -11.75 -23.58 4.00
C PRO A 184 -12.93 -22.86 4.65
N GLY A 185 -13.47 -23.39 5.75
CA GLY A 185 -14.64 -22.83 6.42
C GLY A 185 -14.35 -21.48 7.07
N ALA A 186 -13.32 -21.42 7.89
CA ALA A 186 -12.91 -20.17 8.55
C ALA A 186 -12.45 -19.11 7.52
N SER A 187 -11.77 -19.54 6.46
CA SER A 187 -11.29 -18.64 5.41
C SER A 187 -12.44 -18.03 4.62
N LEU A 188 -13.48 -18.78 4.27
CA LEU A 188 -14.66 -18.26 3.57
C LEU A 188 -15.39 -17.20 4.42
N ILE A 189 -15.56 -17.46 5.71
CA ILE A 189 -16.18 -16.51 6.64
C ILE A 189 -15.37 -15.21 6.69
N ALA A 190 -14.04 -15.31 6.83
CA ALA A 190 -13.16 -14.16 6.86
C ALA A 190 -13.21 -13.37 5.54
N ILE A 191 -13.15 -14.05 4.39
CA ILE A 191 -13.22 -13.40 3.07
C ILE A 191 -14.54 -12.65 2.91
N LEU A 192 -15.69 -13.27 3.24
CA LEU A 192 -17.00 -12.63 3.14
C LEU A 192 -17.11 -11.42 4.06
N PHE A 193 -16.63 -11.54 5.29
CA PHE A 193 -16.66 -10.46 6.28
C PHE A 193 -15.82 -9.26 5.80
N PHE A 194 -14.55 -9.48 5.47
CA PHE A 194 -13.67 -8.39 5.03
C PHE A 194 -14.08 -7.80 3.69
N SER A 195 -14.53 -8.61 2.73
CA SER A 195 -15.01 -8.12 1.43
C SER A 195 -16.26 -7.25 1.58
N SER A 196 -17.21 -7.65 2.42
CA SER A 196 -18.42 -6.88 2.72
C SER A 196 -18.08 -5.54 3.38
N PHE A 197 -17.16 -5.56 4.36
CA PHE A 197 -16.69 -4.37 5.04
C PHE A 197 -16.01 -3.38 4.07
N TYR A 198 -15.06 -3.86 3.25
CA TYR A 198 -14.38 -3.01 2.27
C TYR A 198 -15.33 -2.45 1.22
N LEU A 199 -16.28 -3.24 0.72
CA LEU A 199 -17.28 -2.78 -0.22
C LEU A 199 -18.13 -1.64 0.38
N PHE A 200 -18.62 -1.82 1.60
CA PHE A 200 -19.39 -0.79 2.32
C PHE A 200 -18.55 0.48 2.51
N PHE A 201 -17.31 0.34 2.96
CA PHE A 201 -16.42 1.47 3.17
C PHE A 201 -16.15 2.25 1.88
N ILE A 202 -15.84 1.57 0.76
CA ILE A 202 -15.57 2.20 -0.53
C ILE A 202 -16.80 2.99 -1.01
N LEU A 203 -18.00 2.40 -0.92
CA LEU A 203 -19.23 3.08 -1.33
C LEU A 203 -19.49 4.34 -0.51
N TYR A 204 -19.23 4.28 0.80
CA TYR A 204 -19.42 5.42 1.70
C TYR A 204 -18.43 6.58 1.44
N VAL A 205 -17.16 6.29 1.17
CA VAL A 205 -16.13 7.34 1.06
C VAL A 205 -15.90 7.87 -0.36
N LYS A 206 -16.33 7.13 -1.39
CA LYS A 206 -16.08 7.46 -2.81
C LYS A 206 -16.48 8.90 -3.17
N GLN A 207 -17.66 9.34 -2.74
CA GLN A 207 -18.14 10.68 -3.05
C GLN A 207 -17.31 11.75 -2.36
N LYS A 208 -16.93 11.54 -1.10
CA LYS A 208 -16.11 12.49 -0.32
C LYS A 208 -14.70 12.61 -0.90
N LEU A 209 -14.09 11.49 -1.32
CA LEU A 209 -12.80 11.50 -2.01
C LEU A 209 -12.87 12.27 -3.33
N LYS A 210 -13.93 12.12 -4.12
CA LYS A 210 -14.12 12.85 -5.37
C LYS A 210 -14.19 14.37 -5.12
N VAL A 211 -14.98 14.82 -4.15
CA VAL A 211 -15.08 16.24 -3.81
C VAL A 211 -13.76 16.80 -3.31
N ASN A 212 -13.10 16.09 -2.40
CA ASN A 212 -11.80 16.53 -1.88
C ASN A 212 -10.75 16.64 -3.00
N SER A 213 -10.71 15.66 -3.94
CA SER A 213 -9.76 15.69 -5.06
C SER A 213 -10.00 16.88 -5.99
N LEU A 214 -11.25 17.24 -6.25
CA LEU A 214 -11.60 18.45 -7.01
C LEU A 214 -11.16 19.72 -6.29
N ASN A 215 -11.40 19.81 -4.98
CA ASN A 215 -10.97 20.93 -4.16
C ASN A 215 -9.44 21.08 -4.14
N ILE A 216 -8.71 19.95 -3.98
CA ILE A 216 -7.24 19.94 -4.00
C ILE A 216 -6.73 20.47 -5.34
N SER A 217 -7.28 19.99 -6.45
CA SER A 217 -6.85 20.41 -7.78
C SER A 217 -7.15 21.89 -8.05
N HIS A 218 -8.35 22.35 -7.69
CA HIS A 218 -8.76 23.73 -7.87
C HIS A 218 -7.95 24.70 -6.99
N GLU A 219 -7.90 24.44 -5.70
CA GLU A 219 -7.24 25.34 -4.75
C GLU A 219 -5.72 25.35 -4.91
N SER A 220 -5.09 24.22 -5.29
CA SER A 220 -3.67 24.19 -5.61
C SER A 220 -3.30 25.15 -6.75
N ASN A 221 -4.10 25.15 -7.82
CA ASN A 221 -3.88 26.08 -8.93
C ASN A 221 -4.15 27.55 -8.51
N SER A 222 -5.21 27.78 -7.72
CA SER A 222 -5.56 29.11 -7.21
C SER A 222 -4.48 29.68 -6.29
N LEU A 223 -3.90 28.87 -5.42
CA LEU A 223 -2.80 29.27 -4.54
C LEU A 223 -1.54 29.68 -5.32
N ILE A 224 -1.16 28.88 -6.33
CA ILE A 224 0.00 29.22 -7.17
C ILE A 224 -0.23 30.55 -7.90
N LYS A 225 -1.41 30.70 -8.51
CA LYS A 225 -1.78 31.93 -9.20
C LYS A 225 -1.76 33.14 -8.26
N LEU A 226 -2.37 33.02 -7.08
CA LEU A 226 -2.41 34.08 -6.06
C LEU A 226 -1.01 34.49 -5.59
N LEU A 227 -0.12 33.50 -5.35
CA LEU A 227 1.28 33.78 -4.97
C LEU A 227 2.02 34.53 -6.07
N GLN A 228 1.79 34.18 -7.33
CA GLN A 228 2.46 34.86 -8.46
C GLN A 228 1.92 36.28 -8.65
N GLU A 229 0.61 36.48 -8.54
CA GLU A 229 -0.03 37.81 -8.61
C GLU A 229 0.44 38.67 -7.44
N ALA A 230 0.47 38.13 -6.22
CA ALA A 230 0.86 38.92 -5.04
C ALA A 230 2.37 39.25 -5.07
N LEU A 231 3.23 38.33 -5.45
CA LEU A 231 4.69 38.58 -5.53
C LEU A 231 5.06 39.43 -6.76
N GLY A 232 4.34 39.26 -7.87
CA GLY A 232 4.53 40.07 -9.08
C GLY A 232 4.09 41.53 -8.90
N GLY A 233 2.99 41.74 -8.16
CA GLY A 233 2.47 43.07 -7.83
C GLY A 233 2.79 43.56 -6.41
N ILE A 234 3.86 43.05 -5.77
CA ILE A 234 4.17 43.30 -4.36
C ILE A 234 4.32 44.80 -4.04
N ARG A 235 4.85 45.58 -4.97
CA ARG A 235 5.01 47.02 -4.84
C ARG A 235 3.67 47.70 -4.67
N ASP A 236 2.70 47.34 -5.51
CA ASP A 236 1.36 47.97 -5.51
C ASP A 236 0.58 47.55 -4.26
N ILE A 237 0.70 46.28 -3.86
CA ILE A 237 0.10 45.78 -2.61
C ILE A 237 0.62 46.53 -1.38
N ILE A 238 1.93 46.84 -1.35
CA ILE A 238 2.53 47.59 -0.24
C ILE A 238 2.08 49.06 -0.26
N ILE A 239 2.09 49.68 -1.43
CA ILE A 239 1.69 51.11 -1.58
C ILE A 239 0.22 51.29 -1.23
N ASP A 240 -0.65 50.41 -1.69
CA ASP A 240 -2.11 50.48 -1.46
C ASP A 240 -2.53 49.96 -0.08
N GLY A 241 -1.63 49.40 0.70
CA GLY A 241 -1.93 48.83 2.02
C GLY A 241 -2.81 47.59 2.02
N ASN A 242 -2.88 46.86 0.89
CA ASN A 242 -3.78 45.73 0.67
C ASN A 242 -3.26 44.37 1.18
N GLN A 243 -2.21 44.33 2.01
CA GLN A 243 -1.59 43.08 2.50
C GLN A 243 -2.58 42.20 3.25
N GLN A 244 -3.51 42.77 4.01
CA GLN A 244 -4.51 41.99 4.74
C GLN A 244 -5.52 41.31 3.80
N LEU A 245 -5.93 41.96 2.74
CA LEU A 245 -6.84 41.40 1.75
C LEU A 245 -6.21 40.14 1.10
N TYR A 246 -4.98 40.29 0.60
CA TYR A 246 -4.26 39.16 -0.03
C TYR A 246 -4.01 38.02 0.96
N ARG A 247 -3.66 38.30 2.21
CA ARG A 247 -3.52 37.32 3.28
C ARG A 247 -4.80 36.54 3.53
N ASP A 248 -5.94 37.22 3.57
CA ASP A 248 -7.24 36.60 3.88
C ASP A 248 -7.74 35.75 2.71
N ILE A 249 -7.48 36.15 1.46
CA ILE A 249 -7.75 35.34 0.26
C ILE A 249 -6.88 34.09 0.29
N PHE A 250 -5.56 34.24 0.55
CA PHE A 250 -4.63 33.10 0.65
C PHE A 250 -5.04 32.12 1.75
N LYS A 251 -5.35 32.63 2.95
CA LYS A 251 -5.77 31.82 4.08
C LYS A 251 -7.01 30.98 3.79
N ARG A 252 -7.98 31.55 3.05
CA ARG A 252 -9.21 30.83 2.68
C ARG A 252 -8.91 29.68 1.72
N ALA A 253 -8.16 29.94 0.67
CA ALA A 253 -7.78 28.92 -0.32
C ALA A 253 -6.89 27.82 0.30
N ASP A 254 -5.87 28.21 1.10
CA ASP A 254 -4.99 27.27 1.79
C ASP A 254 -5.74 26.40 2.82
N HIS A 255 -6.71 26.99 3.53
CA HIS A 255 -7.53 26.23 4.47
C HIS A 255 -8.34 25.12 3.76
N ILE A 256 -9.00 25.42 2.64
CA ILE A 256 -9.76 24.42 1.86
C ILE A 256 -8.82 23.34 1.31
N PHE A 257 -7.68 23.76 0.76
CA PHE A 257 -6.66 22.86 0.23
C PHE A 257 -6.15 21.88 1.29
N ARG A 258 -5.65 22.38 2.43
CA ARG A 258 -5.10 21.56 3.51
C ARG A 258 -6.14 20.69 4.19
N LYS A 259 -7.35 21.20 4.40
CA LYS A 259 -8.47 20.42 4.95
C LYS A 259 -8.83 19.25 4.04
N SER A 260 -8.84 19.45 2.73
CA SER A 260 -9.14 18.40 1.75
C SER A 260 -8.00 17.36 1.69
N LEU A 261 -6.73 17.79 1.75
CA LEU A 261 -5.57 16.90 1.86
C LEU A 261 -5.62 16.05 3.12
N GLY A 262 -5.82 16.69 4.28
CA GLY A 262 -5.90 15.98 5.57
C GLY A 262 -7.06 14.98 5.61
N SER A 263 -8.22 15.36 5.03
CA SER A 263 -9.36 14.45 4.91
C SER A 263 -9.05 13.24 4.00
N ASN A 264 -8.34 13.43 2.89
CA ASN A 264 -7.92 12.33 2.02
C ASN A 264 -6.92 11.40 2.71
N LEU A 265 -5.93 11.94 3.42
CA LEU A 265 -4.97 11.15 4.20
C LEU A 265 -5.66 10.33 5.28
N PHE A 266 -6.60 10.92 6.01
CA PHE A 266 -7.38 10.21 7.01
C PHE A 266 -8.20 9.07 6.41
N ILE A 267 -8.94 9.35 5.30
CA ILE A 267 -9.76 8.35 4.62
C ILE A 267 -8.91 7.20 4.06
N SER A 268 -7.72 7.49 3.50
CA SER A 268 -6.84 6.45 2.94
C SER A 268 -6.19 5.59 4.00
N SER A 269 -5.92 6.14 5.20
CA SER A 269 -5.25 5.41 6.28
C SER A 269 -6.21 4.69 7.23
N SER A 270 -7.45 5.20 7.38
CA SER A 270 -8.41 4.69 8.36
C SER A 270 -8.85 3.23 8.15
N PRO A 271 -9.00 2.68 6.92
CA PRO A 271 -9.44 1.29 6.74
C PRO A 271 -8.49 0.29 7.40
N ARG A 272 -7.19 0.55 7.35
CA ARG A 272 -6.19 -0.31 7.97
C ARG A 272 -6.44 -0.50 9.46
N TYR A 273 -6.60 0.59 10.20
CA TYR A 273 -6.82 0.54 11.66
C TYR A 273 -8.14 -0.11 12.03
N ILE A 274 -9.18 0.13 11.23
CA ILE A 274 -10.49 -0.47 11.45
C ILE A 274 -10.41 -1.98 11.23
N VAL A 275 -9.80 -2.43 10.12
CA VAL A 275 -9.64 -3.86 9.79
C VAL A 275 -8.79 -4.57 10.84
N GLU A 276 -7.69 -3.96 11.29
CA GLU A 276 -6.84 -4.50 12.36
C GLU A 276 -7.63 -4.70 13.65
N THR A 277 -8.42 -3.69 14.06
CA THR A 277 -9.26 -3.78 15.27
C THR A 277 -10.32 -4.88 15.14
N PHE A 278 -11.06 -4.93 14.04
CA PHE A 278 -12.06 -5.97 13.81
C PHE A 278 -11.44 -7.36 13.64
N GLY A 279 -10.24 -7.44 13.05
CA GLY A 279 -9.46 -8.67 12.96
C GLY A 279 -9.13 -9.26 14.34
N VAL A 280 -8.65 -8.42 15.26
CA VAL A 280 -8.38 -8.85 16.65
C VAL A 280 -9.67 -9.30 17.34
N ILE A 281 -10.78 -8.56 17.20
CA ILE A 281 -12.07 -8.94 17.77
C ILE A 281 -12.53 -10.30 17.21
N LEU A 282 -12.39 -10.52 15.91
CA LEU A 282 -12.75 -11.79 15.28
C LEU A 282 -11.90 -12.95 15.83
N ILE A 283 -10.60 -12.76 16.01
CA ILE A 283 -9.70 -13.75 16.61
C ILE A 283 -10.15 -14.10 18.03
N VAL A 284 -10.48 -13.07 18.85
CA VAL A 284 -10.97 -13.28 20.22
C VAL A 284 -12.29 -14.07 20.24
N LEU A 285 -13.21 -13.75 19.33
CA LEU A 285 -14.47 -14.49 19.22
C LEU A 285 -14.27 -15.94 18.79
N LEU A 286 -13.39 -16.18 17.81
CA LEU A 286 -13.04 -17.54 17.39
C LEU A 286 -12.35 -18.32 18.50
N ALA A 287 -11.42 -17.70 19.24
CA ALA A 287 -10.76 -18.33 20.38
C ALA A 287 -11.77 -18.70 21.48
N TYR A 288 -12.73 -17.80 21.76
CA TYR A 288 -13.80 -18.08 22.72
C TYR A 288 -14.69 -19.25 22.26
N MET A 289 -15.10 -19.27 20.98
CA MET A 289 -15.90 -20.36 20.43
C MET A 289 -15.18 -21.72 20.50
N LEU A 290 -13.86 -21.75 20.19
CA LEU A 290 -13.04 -22.96 20.28
C LEU A 290 -12.88 -23.41 21.73
N SER A 291 -12.70 -22.48 22.68
CA SER A 291 -12.61 -22.79 24.11
C SER A 291 -13.87 -23.44 24.67
N THR A 292 -15.05 -23.12 24.14
CA THR A 292 -16.33 -23.72 24.57
C THR A 292 -16.58 -25.13 24.01
N GLN A 293 -15.80 -25.56 22.99
CA GLN A 293 -15.93 -26.89 22.38
C GLN A 293 -15.04 -27.95 23.03
N GLY A 294 -14.23 -27.59 24.02
CA GLY A 294 -13.35 -28.49 24.78
C GLY A 294 -11.87 -28.17 24.65
N GLU A 295 -11.08 -28.65 25.62
CA GLU A 295 -9.64 -28.33 25.72
C GLU A 295 -8.84 -28.79 24.48
N GLN A 296 -9.15 -29.94 23.89
CA GLN A 296 -8.49 -30.44 22.69
C GLN A 296 -8.78 -29.55 21.47
N SER A 297 -10.03 -29.11 21.28
CA SER A 297 -10.39 -28.20 20.17
C SER A 297 -9.73 -26.84 20.29
N PHE A 298 -9.50 -26.38 21.51
CA PHE A 298 -8.81 -25.12 21.77
C PHE A 298 -7.31 -25.22 21.43
N ALA A 299 -6.64 -26.27 21.88
CA ALA A 299 -5.22 -26.50 21.60
C ALA A 299 -4.94 -26.60 20.08
N ASP A 300 -5.77 -27.36 19.36
CA ASP A 300 -5.69 -27.50 17.90
C ASP A 300 -6.00 -26.18 17.14
N GLY A 301 -6.78 -25.30 17.76
CA GLY A 301 -7.19 -24.00 17.16
C GLY A 301 -6.13 -22.90 17.30
N ILE A 302 -5.25 -22.94 18.31
CA ILE A 302 -4.28 -21.87 18.57
C ILE A 302 -3.36 -21.60 17.36
N PRO A 303 -2.78 -22.62 16.66
CA PRO A 303 -1.95 -22.39 15.48
C PRO A 303 -2.71 -21.70 14.34
N VAL A 304 -3.98 -22.02 14.17
CA VAL A 304 -4.84 -21.39 13.16
C VAL A 304 -5.12 -19.92 13.51
N LEU A 305 -5.39 -19.63 14.79
CA LEU A 305 -5.57 -18.26 15.28
C LEU A 305 -4.30 -17.42 15.12
N GLY A 306 -3.13 -18.03 15.37
CA GLY A 306 -1.82 -17.39 15.15
C GLY A 306 -1.57 -17.06 13.67
N ALA A 307 -1.88 -17.99 12.76
CA ALA A 307 -1.77 -17.75 11.32
C ALA A 307 -2.74 -16.64 10.85
N LEU A 308 -3.98 -16.61 11.36
CA LEU A 308 -4.95 -15.54 11.07
C LEU A 308 -4.47 -14.19 11.60
N ALA A 309 -3.86 -14.15 12.80
CA ALA A 309 -3.32 -12.92 13.38
C ALA A 309 -2.20 -12.31 12.53
N LEU A 310 -1.29 -13.14 12.02
CA LEU A 310 -0.23 -12.67 11.13
C LEU A 310 -0.74 -12.31 9.72
N GLY A 311 -1.73 -13.04 9.22
CA GLY A 311 -2.34 -12.73 7.91
C GLY A 311 -3.20 -11.46 7.90
N ALA A 312 -3.60 -10.95 9.08
CA ALA A 312 -4.40 -9.73 9.23
C ALA A 312 -3.58 -8.44 9.28
N GLN A 313 -2.25 -8.51 9.42
CA GLN A 313 -1.31 -7.37 9.38
C GLN A 313 -0.96 -6.98 7.95
#